data_d2265f02ae865d8ede03fe75e0462e6e
#
_entry.id   d2265f02ae865d8ede03fe75e0462e6e
#
_cell.length_a   1.000
_cell.length_b   1.000
_cell.length_c   1.000
_cell.angle_alpha   90.00
_cell.angle_beta   90.00
_cell.angle_gamma   90.00
#
_symmetry.space_group_name_H-M   'P 1'
#
loop_
_entity.id
_entity.type
_entity.pdbx_description
1 polymer ?
#
loop_
_entity_poly.entity_id
_entity_poly.type
_entity_poly.pdbx_seq_one_letter_code
_entity_poly.pdbx_strand_id
1 'polypeptide(L)'
;MAKAKKASKTKSLLTENSLSFLKEYINNPSPVGFESGGQKLWLKYLEPYTDKRFTDPYGTAVSVINPDAPFKVVIEAHADEISWFVNYITDQGLIYLKRNGGVDHQVAPAKRVIIHGKKGPVKAVFGWPAIHTRLASPDSKETQPKVENLFLDCGARNKKELEQLGVHVGSVVTYEAGFDELAYNYYIGRAFDNRIGGFMIAEVARLIHENKKKIPFALYVVNAVQEEIGLRGAEMIARRIKPDIAIITDVTHDTHTPMINKVIEGDIACGKGPSLAYGPAVHNKLLGIVHDVADKNKIPVQLRTVSRSTGTDTDSFAYADDGCPSVLISIPLRYMHTPVEMLHRDDIENTIRLMYETVLTLSPKTNLSYL
;
A
#
# COMPACT_ATOMS: atom_id res chain seq x y z
N MET A 1 -4.43 8.55 44.79
CA MET A 1 -3.90 7.49 43.91
C MET A 1 -5.07 6.84 43.19
N ALA A 2 -5.35 7.24 41.95
CA ALA A 2 -6.42 6.64 41.16
C ALA A 2 -5.92 5.33 40.54
N LYS A 3 -6.59 4.21 40.86
CA LYS A 3 -6.31 2.92 40.23
C LYS A 3 -6.61 3.00 38.73
N ALA A 4 -5.58 2.93 37.91
CA ALA A 4 -5.73 2.74 36.47
C ALA A 4 -6.53 1.45 36.25
N LYS A 5 -7.73 1.58 35.64
CA LYS A 5 -8.50 0.43 35.16
C LYS A 5 -7.65 -0.26 34.07
N LYS A 6 -7.21 -1.49 34.30
CA LYS A 6 -6.66 -2.37 33.27
C LYS A 6 -7.73 -2.50 32.17
N ALA A 7 -7.48 -1.88 31.03
CA ALA A 7 -8.24 -2.17 29.82
C ALA A 7 -8.12 -3.68 29.54
N SER A 8 -9.24 -4.35 29.35
CA SER A 8 -9.26 -5.75 28.92
C SER A 8 -8.54 -5.82 27.57
N LYS A 9 -7.42 -6.53 27.49
CA LYS A 9 -6.76 -6.80 26.21
C LYS A 9 -7.74 -7.60 25.36
N THR A 10 -8.39 -6.95 24.41
CA THR A 10 -9.09 -7.65 23.34
C THR A 10 -8.08 -8.60 22.69
N LYS A 11 -8.50 -9.84 22.45
CA LYS A 11 -7.63 -10.82 21.76
C LYS A 11 -7.29 -10.26 20.39
N SER A 12 -6.00 -10.25 20.04
CA SER A 12 -5.54 -9.79 18.71
C SER A 12 -6.26 -10.55 17.58
N LEU A 13 -6.64 -9.85 16.53
CA LEU A 13 -7.19 -10.44 15.32
C LEU A 13 -6.12 -11.14 14.48
N LEU A 14 -4.85 -10.72 14.62
CA LEU A 14 -3.73 -11.26 13.88
C LEU A 14 -3.23 -12.56 14.54
N THR A 15 -3.22 -13.64 13.78
CA THR A 15 -2.65 -14.92 14.16
C THR A 15 -1.14 -14.96 13.86
N GLU A 16 -0.44 -15.99 14.34
CA GLU A 16 0.96 -16.22 13.96
C GLU A 16 1.11 -16.39 12.44
N ASN A 17 0.15 -17.11 11.80
CA ASN A 17 0.12 -17.26 10.35
C ASN A 17 -0.09 -15.92 9.63
N SER A 18 -0.98 -15.06 10.15
CA SER A 18 -1.18 -13.70 9.64
C SER A 18 0.12 -12.88 9.68
N LEU A 19 0.82 -12.90 10.82
CA LEU A 19 2.08 -12.16 10.98
C LEU A 19 3.20 -12.72 10.11
N SER A 20 3.26 -14.03 9.94
CA SER A 20 4.21 -14.68 9.03
C SER A 20 3.94 -14.25 7.58
N PHE A 21 2.69 -14.27 7.15
CA PHE A 21 2.28 -13.80 5.83
C PHE A 21 2.60 -12.31 5.65
N LEU A 22 2.29 -11.46 6.62
CA LEU A 22 2.60 -10.03 6.56
C LEU A 22 4.09 -9.81 6.30
N LYS A 23 4.96 -10.45 7.09
CA LYS A 23 6.43 -10.33 6.94
C LYS A 23 6.91 -10.82 5.58
N GLU A 24 6.45 -11.97 5.12
CA GLU A 24 6.82 -12.53 3.83
C GLU A 24 6.33 -11.63 2.69
N TYR A 25 5.10 -11.13 2.77
CA TYR A 25 4.48 -10.30 1.75
C TYR A 25 5.18 -8.93 1.63
N ILE A 26 5.44 -8.22 2.74
CA ILE A 26 6.17 -6.94 2.72
C ILE A 26 7.61 -7.11 2.24
N ASN A 27 8.28 -8.19 2.63
CA ASN A 27 9.68 -8.45 2.24
C ASN A 27 9.82 -8.89 0.77
N ASN A 28 8.75 -9.40 0.14
CA ASN A 28 8.78 -9.76 -1.28
C ASN A 28 8.68 -8.49 -2.14
N PRO A 29 9.62 -8.21 -3.04
CA PRO A 29 9.53 -7.05 -3.92
C PRO A 29 8.32 -7.10 -4.84
N SER A 30 7.67 -5.95 -5.02
CA SER A 30 6.50 -5.78 -5.87
C SER A 30 6.55 -4.44 -6.63
N PRO A 31 7.66 -4.12 -7.32
CA PRO A 31 7.78 -2.83 -8.00
C PRO A 31 6.75 -2.70 -9.11
N VAL A 32 6.27 -1.47 -9.32
CA VAL A 32 5.27 -1.12 -10.35
C VAL A 32 5.56 -1.82 -11.68
N GLY A 33 4.59 -2.57 -12.22
CA GLY A 33 4.70 -3.35 -13.45
C GLY A 33 5.38 -4.71 -13.29
N PHE A 34 5.82 -5.09 -12.08
CA PHE A 34 6.50 -6.35 -11.76
C PHE A 34 5.97 -6.99 -10.48
N GLU A 35 4.68 -6.86 -10.21
CA GLU A 35 4.02 -7.23 -8.94
C GLU A 35 3.83 -8.75 -8.79
N SER A 36 4.06 -9.53 -9.83
CA SER A 36 3.70 -10.95 -9.90
C SER A 36 4.23 -11.82 -8.76
N GLY A 37 5.38 -11.47 -8.16
CA GLY A 37 5.94 -12.16 -7.01
C GLY A 37 5.06 -12.03 -5.77
N GLY A 38 4.70 -10.80 -5.41
CA GLY A 38 3.80 -10.48 -4.31
C GLY A 38 2.39 -11.02 -4.52
N GLN A 39 1.87 -10.90 -5.75
CA GLN A 39 0.54 -11.41 -6.11
C GLN A 39 0.41 -12.93 -5.96
N LYS A 40 1.45 -13.69 -6.29
CA LYS A 40 1.47 -15.15 -6.07
C LYS A 40 1.39 -15.51 -4.59
N LEU A 41 2.13 -14.80 -3.73
CA LEU A 41 2.07 -15.01 -2.28
C LEU A 41 0.69 -14.67 -1.74
N TRP A 42 0.12 -13.55 -2.17
CA TRP A 42 -1.19 -13.10 -1.75
C TRP A 42 -2.31 -14.06 -2.16
N LEU A 43 -2.34 -14.54 -3.41
CA LEU A 43 -3.29 -15.53 -3.88
C LEU A 43 -3.15 -16.87 -3.16
N LYS A 44 -1.90 -17.29 -2.85
CA LYS A 44 -1.63 -18.51 -2.08
C LYS A 44 -2.16 -18.38 -0.65
N TYR A 45 -1.99 -17.24 -0.01
CA TYR A 45 -2.54 -17.01 1.33
C TYR A 45 -4.07 -17.08 1.36
N LEU A 46 -4.74 -16.56 0.33
CA LEU A 46 -6.20 -16.53 0.23
C LEU A 46 -6.82 -17.86 -0.24
N GLU A 47 -6.00 -18.81 -0.70
CA GLU A 47 -6.49 -20.09 -1.24
C GLU A 47 -7.47 -20.83 -0.33
N PRO A 48 -7.25 -20.97 0.99
CA PRO A 48 -8.18 -21.69 1.86
C PRO A 48 -9.42 -20.86 2.26
N TYR A 49 -9.47 -19.56 1.96
CA TYR A 49 -10.48 -18.62 2.48
C TYR A 49 -11.46 -18.11 1.42
N THR A 50 -11.27 -18.46 0.14
CA THR A 50 -12.06 -17.93 -0.99
C THR A 50 -12.44 -19.02 -1.98
N ASP A 51 -13.59 -18.83 -2.66
CA ASP A 51 -14.18 -19.83 -3.55
C ASP A 51 -13.58 -19.79 -4.96
N LYS A 52 -13.18 -18.60 -5.44
CA LYS A 52 -12.64 -18.40 -6.80
C LYS A 52 -11.49 -17.41 -6.78
N ARG A 53 -10.50 -17.63 -7.64
CA ARG A 53 -9.34 -16.74 -7.82
C ARG A 53 -9.03 -16.58 -9.30
N PHE A 54 -8.61 -15.38 -9.69
CA PHE A 54 -8.14 -15.07 -11.05
C PHE A 54 -7.23 -13.85 -11.06
N THR A 55 -6.59 -13.60 -12.18
CA THR A 55 -5.85 -12.38 -12.47
C THR A 55 -6.35 -11.74 -13.76
N ASP A 56 -6.14 -10.44 -13.91
CA ASP A 56 -6.29 -9.79 -15.20
C ASP A 56 -4.99 -9.91 -16.03
N PRO A 57 -4.97 -9.43 -17.30
CA PRO A 57 -3.77 -9.48 -18.13
C PRO A 57 -2.57 -8.67 -17.61
N TYR A 58 -2.78 -7.69 -16.73
CA TYR A 58 -1.72 -6.88 -16.13
C TYR A 58 -1.29 -7.38 -14.74
N GLY A 59 -1.99 -8.39 -14.19
CA GLY A 59 -1.59 -9.04 -12.96
C GLY A 59 -2.35 -8.60 -11.71
N THR A 60 -3.39 -7.76 -11.82
CA THR A 60 -4.32 -7.52 -10.70
C THR A 60 -4.86 -8.85 -10.20
N ALA A 61 -4.62 -9.15 -8.93
CA ALA A 61 -5.07 -10.39 -8.32
C ALA A 61 -6.44 -10.22 -7.66
N VAL A 62 -7.34 -11.17 -7.91
CA VAL A 62 -8.71 -11.16 -7.39
C VAL A 62 -9.03 -12.50 -6.77
N SER A 63 -9.56 -12.44 -5.55
CA SER A 63 -10.17 -13.58 -4.86
C SER A 63 -11.64 -13.29 -4.58
N VAL A 64 -12.51 -14.26 -4.68
CA VAL A 64 -13.96 -14.06 -4.58
C VAL A 64 -14.59 -15.03 -3.59
N ILE A 65 -15.44 -14.52 -2.72
CA ILE A 65 -16.32 -15.28 -1.83
C ILE A 65 -17.74 -15.16 -2.37
N ASN A 66 -18.47 -16.30 -2.47
CA ASN A 66 -19.83 -16.38 -2.99
C ASN A 66 -19.97 -15.84 -4.44
N PRO A 67 -19.19 -16.38 -5.43
CA PRO A 67 -19.05 -15.80 -6.77
C PRO A 67 -20.34 -15.80 -7.61
N ASP A 68 -21.34 -16.59 -7.27
CA ASP A 68 -22.58 -16.75 -8.05
C ASP A 68 -23.65 -15.72 -7.65
N ALA A 69 -23.44 -14.93 -6.58
CA ALA A 69 -24.36 -13.89 -6.19
C ALA A 69 -24.33 -12.72 -7.19
N PRO A 70 -25.50 -12.18 -7.62
CA PRO A 70 -25.55 -11.12 -8.62
C PRO A 70 -25.06 -9.76 -8.11
N PHE A 71 -25.30 -9.45 -6.85
CA PHE A 71 -24.82 -8.20 -6.21
C PHE A 71 -23.35 -8.33 -5.84
N LYS A 72 -22.54 -7.34 -6.18
CA LYS A 72 -21.08 -7.39 -6.08
C LYS A 72 -20.54 -6.29 -5.18
N VAL A 73 -19.83 -6.69 -4.16
CA VAL A 73 -19.08 -5.78 -3.28
C VAL A 73 -17.59 -6.00 -3.50
N VAL A 74 -16.84 -4.94 -3.67
CA VAL A 74 -15.39 -4.96 -3.75
C VAL A 74 -14.79 -4.45 -2.44
N ILE A 75 -13.77 -5.13 -1.92
CA ILE A 75 -12.76 -4.56 -1.02
C ILE A 75 -11.43 -4.56 -1.76
N GLU A 76 -10.73 -3.43 -1.74
CA GLU A 76 -9.58 -3.23 -2.62
C GLU A 76 -8.43 -2.51 -1.92
N ALA A 77 -7.21 -2.85 -2.36
CA ALA A 77 -5.95 -2.18 -2.08
C ALA A 77 -4.97 -2.42 -3.22
N HIS A 78 -3.90 -1.61 -3.33
CA HIS A 78 -2.90 -1.85 -4.36
C HIS A 78 -1.70 -2.68 -3.88
N ALA A 79 -1.12 -3.41 -4.84
CA ALA A 79 -0.05 -4.39 -4.64
C ALA A 79 1.34 -3.85 -4.98
N ASP A 80 1.41 -2.79 -5.75
CA ASP A 80 2.66 -2.23 -6.23
C ASP A 80 3.34 -1.35 -5.20
N GLU A 81 4.62 -1.14 -5.42
CA GLU A 81 5.48 -0.24 -4.66
C GLU A 81 6.29 0.63 -5.61
N ILE A 82 6.60 1.86 -5.19
CA ILE A 82 7.52 2.75 -5.89
C ILE A 82 8.90 2.11 -6.08
N SER A 83 9.54 2.42 -7.20
CA SER A 83 10.81 1.80 -7.59
C SER A 83 11.59 2.67 -8.57
N TRP A 84 12.66 2.15 -9.12
CA TRP A 84 13.47 2.78 -10.14
C TRP A 84 13.67 1.85 -11.32
N PHE A 85 13.94 2.39 -12.51
CA PHE A 85 14.47 1.65 -13.64
C PHE A 85 15.94 1.98 -13.87
N VAL A 86 16.73 0.97 -14.19
CA VAL A 86 18.03 1.17 -14.82
C VAL A 86 17.80 1.83 -16.20
N ASN A 87 18.32 3.06 -16.37
CA ASN A 87 18.12 3.83 -17.59
C ASN A 87 19.37 3.89 -18.46
N TYR A 88 20.53 4.04 -17.84
CA TYR A 88 21.81 4.15 -18.55
C TYR A 88 22.94 3.50 -17.76
N ILE A 89 23.83 2.82 -18.43
CA ILE A 89 25.01 2.17 -17.84
C ILE A 89 26.27 2.76 -18.48
N THR A 90 27.16 3.30 -17.65
CA THR A 90 28.43 3.86 -18.11
C THR A 90 29.45 2.77 -18.45
N ASP A 91 30.50 3.12 -19.20
CA ASP A 91 31.61 2.20 -19.51
C ASP A 91 32.37 1.77 -18.25
N GLN A 92 32.31 2.58 -17.16
CA GLN A 92 32.90 2.30 -15.85
C GLN A 92 32.01 1.46 -14.93
N GLY A 93 30.83 1.02 -15.40
CA GLY A 93 29.91 0.18 -14.62
C GLY A 93 29.02 0.93 -13.64
N LEU A 94 28.92 2.26 -13.71
CA LEU A 94 27.95 3.02 -12.93
C LEU A 94 26.59 3.04 -13.63
N ILE A 95 25.50 3.10 -12.85
CA ILE A 95 24.13 2.93 -13.34
C ILE A 95 23.30 4.17 -13.04
N TYR A 96 22.77 4.83 -14.04
CA TYR A 96 21.84 5.94 -13.92
C TYR A 96 20.39 5.46 -14.04
N LEU A 97 19.46 6.18 -13.42
CA LEU A 97 18.11 5.69 -13.14
C LEU A 97 17.02 6.60 -13.67
N LYS A 98 15.83 6.04 -13.84
CA LYS A 98 14.55 6.75 -13.94
C LYS A 98 13.63 6.32 -12.82
N ARG A 99 12.76 7.21 -12.37
CA ARG A 99 11.69 6.89 -11.42
C ARG A 99 10.67 5.94 -12.04
N ASN A 100 10.13 5.06 -11.22
CA ASN A 100 8.99 4.23 -11.50
C ASN A 100 7.99 4.42 -10.36
N GLY A 101 7.04 5.33 -10.53
CA GLY A 101 6.16 5.85 -9.48
C GLY A 101 6.73 7.07 -8.75
N GLY A 102 6.12 7.41 -7.61
CA GLY A 102 6.35 8.62 -6.83
C GLY A 102 7.61 8.62 -5.94
N VAL A 103 8.72 8.02 -6.37
CA VAL A 103 9.94 7.91 -5.56
C VAL A 103 10.54 9.26 -5.22
N ASP A 104 10.88 9.47 -3.96
CA ASP A 104 11.60 10.66 -3.52
C ASP A 104 13.12 10.50 -3.76
N HIS A 105 13.65 11.29 -4.70
CA HIS A 105 15.06 11.29 -5.04
C HIS A 105 15.95 11.91 -3.95
N GLN A 106 15.39 12.71 -3.04
CA GLN A 106 16.16 13.36 -1.97
C GLN A 106 16.58 12.37 -0.88
N VAL A 107 15.79 11.31 -0.66
CA VAL A 107 16.11 10.27 0.33
C VAL A 107 16.96 9.13 -0.24
N ALA A 108 17.21 9.11 -1.54
CA ALA A 108 17.94 8.04 -2.22
C ALA A 108 19.45 7.96 -1.90
N PRO A 109 20.20 9.08 -1.77
CA PRO A 109 21.64 9.03 -1.52
C PRO A 109 22.02 8.14 -0.35
N ALA A 110 23.07 7.35 -0.52
CA ALA A 110 23.64 6.42 0.48
C ALA A 110 22.71 5.28 0.92
N LYS A 111 21.57 5.05 0.24
CA LYS A 111 20.70 3.90 0.51
C LYS A 111 21.20 2.65 -0.20
N ARG A 112 20.97 1.50 0.44
CA ARG A 112 21.13 0.19 -0.17
C ARG A 112 19.92 -0.17 -1.02
N VAL A 113 20.17 -0.84 -2.14
CA VAL A 113 19.13 -1.26 -3.09
C VAL A 113 19.40 -2.66 -3.63
N ILE A 114 18.36 -3.23 -4.21
CA ILE A 114 18.43 -4.48 -4.97
C ILE A 114 18.05 -4.17 -6.42
N ILE A 115 18.95 -4.51 -7.34
CA ILE A 115 18.67 -4.49 -8.78
C ILE A 115 18.13 -5.87 -9.16
N HIS A 116 16.93 -5.94 -9.71
CA HIS A 116 16.30 -7.19 -10.15
C HIS A 116 16.76 -7.50 -11.59
N GLY A 117 17.90 -8.16 -11.67
CA GLY A 117 18.51 -8.59 -12.94
C GLY A 117 17.96 -9.92 -13.46
N LYS A 118 18.20 -10.23 -14.74
CA LYS A 118 17.76 -11.50 -15.38
C LYS A 118 18.33 -12.77 -14.73
N LYS A 119 19.43 -12.67 -14.02
CA LYS A 119 20.08 -13.80 -13.33
C LYS A 119 19.83 -13.84 -11.83
N GLY A 120 18.96 -12.95 -11.35
CA GLY A 120 18.61 -12.82 -9.94
C GLY A 120 18.93 -11.43 -9.37
N PRO A 121 18.69 -11.25 -8.05
CA PRO A 121 18.89 -9.98 -7.37
C PRO A 121 20.38 -9.64 -7.23
N VAL A 122 20.74 -8.38 -7.50
CA VAL A 122 22.08 -7.83 -7.35
C VAL A 122 22.04 -6.70 -6.32
N LYS A 123 22.85 -6.81 -5.28
CA LYS A 123 22.99 -5.74 -4.27
C LYS A 123 23.77 -4.56 -4.84
N ALA A 124 23.28 -3.36 -4.59
CA ALA A 124 23.93 -2.11 -4.99
C ALA A 124 23.66 -1.01 -3.95
N VAL A 125 24.30 0.11 -4.14
CA VAL A 125 24.12 1.31 -3.31
C VAL A 125 23.91 2.53 -4.19
N PHE A 126 23.10 3.48 -3.73
CA PHE A 126 23.15 4.83 -4.25
C PHE A 126 24.46 5.49 -3.83
N GLY A 127 25.33 5.74 -4.80
CA GLY A 127 26.57 6.46 -4.57
C GLY A 127 26.29 7.94 -4.29
N TRP A 128 27.09 8.50 -3.38
CA TRP A 128 27.06 9.95 -3.11
C TRP A 128 28.44 10.42 -2.72
N PRO A 129 28.98 11.51 -3.32
CA PRO A 129 30.32 11.99 -2.98
C PRO A 129 30.43 12.39 -1.51
N ALA A 130 31.59 12.14 -0.91
CA ALA A 130 31.86 12.51 0.47
C ALA A 130 31.73 14.02 0.68
N ILE A 131 31.33 14.45 1.89
CA ILE A 131 31.17 15.86 2.23
C ILE A 131 32.46 16.66 1.98
N HIS A 132 33.63 16.06 2.26
CA HIS A 132 34.94 16.69 2.06
C HIS A 132 35.22 17.07 0.59
N THR A 133 34.67 16.30 -0.37
CA THR A 133 34.85 16.58 -1.80
C THR A 133 33.75 17.48 -2.35
N ARG A 134 32.54 17.41 -1.80
CA ARG A 134 31.41 18.27 -2.22
C ARG A 134 31.55 19.73 -1.77
N LEU A 135 32.17 19.94 -0.60
CA LEU A 135 32.35 21.26 0.02
C LEU A 135 33.83 21.65 0.07
N ALA A 136 34.65 21.17 -0.86
CA ALA A 136 36.09 21.41 -0.89
C ALA A 136 36.48 22.88 -1.20
N SER A 137 35.58 23.68 -1.80
CA SER A 137 35.81 25.10 -2.09
C SER A 137 34.95 25.98 -1.17
N PRO A 138 35.45 27.14 -0.70
CA PRO A 138 34.67 28.11 0.05
C PRO A 138 33.39 28.58 -0.69
N ASP A 139 33.39 28.55 -2.01
CA ASP A 139 32.25 28.91 -2.86
C ASP A 139 31.31 27.73 -3.17
N SER A 140 31.61 26.53 -2.67
CA SER A 140 30.79 25.35 -2.87
C SER A 140 29.44 25.53 -2.19
N LYS A 141 28.35 25.40 -2.96
CA LYS A 141 27.00 25.32 -2.43
C LYS A 141 26.63 23.87 -2.20
N GLU A 142 25.88 23.60 -1.13
CA GLU A 142 25.34 22.28 -0.89
C GLU A 142 24.51 21.81 -2.11
N THR A 143 24.93 20.72 -2.73
CA THR A 143 24.25 20.19 -3.90
C THR A 143 23.09 19.34 -3.44
N GLN A 144 21.88 19.76 -3.79
CA GLN A 144 20.70 18.94 -3.57
C GLN A 144 20.70 17.75 -4.56
N PRO A 145 20.31 16.55 -4.10
CA PRO A 145 20.13 15.41 -5.00
C PRO A 145 19.11 15.73 -6.09
N LYS A 146 19.42 15.39 -7.33
CA LYS A 146 18.52 15.41 -8.49
C LYS A 146 18.54 14.06 -9.15
N VAL A 147 17.46 13.66 -9.80
CA VAL A 147 17.37 12.35 -10.45
C VAL A 147 18.55 12.12 -11.41
N GLU A 148 18.97 13.16 -12.13
CA GLU A 148 20.06 13.12 -13.11
C GLU A 148 21.43 12.89 -12.46
N ASN A 149 21.57 13.19 -11.17
CA ASN A 149 22.81 13.05 -10.41
C ASN A 149 22.88 11.74 -9.64
N LEU A 150 21.78 11.01 -9.54
CA LEU A 150 21.74 9.73 -8.82
C LEU A 150 22.32 8.62 -9.68
N PHE A 151 23.17 7.83 -9.07
CA PHE A 151 23.73 6.64 -9.70
C PHE A 151 23.83 5.50 -8.69
N LEU A 152 23.80 4.27 -9.21
CA LEU A 152 24.09 3.08 -8.42
C LEU A 152 25.49 2.56 -8.73
N ASP A 153 26.04 1.96 -7.69
CA ASP A 153 27.29 1.21 -7.74
C ASP A 153 27.06 -0.18 -7.11
N CYS A 154 27.36 -1.23 -7.83
CA CYS A 154 27.34 -2.61 -7.35
C CYS A 154 28.74 -3.25 -7.36
N GLY A 155 29.80 -2.46 -7.53
CA GLY A 155 31.18 -2.91 -7.58
C GLY A 155 31.64 -3.43 -8.95
N ALA A 156 30.80 -3.35 -9.99
CA ALA A 156 31.20 -3.71 -11.35
C ALA A 156 32.15 -2.63 -11.92
N ARG A 157 33.22 -3.05 -12.59
CA ARG A 157 34.26 -2.16 -13.13
C ARG A 157 33.98 -1.68 -14.55
N ASN A 158 33.00 -2.31 -15.20
CA ASN A 158 32.63 -1.98 -16.58
C ASN A 158 31.25 -2.57 -16.91
N LYS A 159 30.69 -2.14 -18.04
CA LYS A 159 29.38 -2.57 -18.55
C LYS A 159 29.29 -4.09 -18.75
N LYS A 160 30.35 -4.75 -19.21
CA LYS A 160 30.35 -6.21 -19.46
C LYS A 160 30.18 -7.00 -18.16
N GLU A 161 30.78 -6.55 -17.05
CA GLU A 161 30.60 -7.19 -15.76
C GLU A 161 29.15 -7.06 -15.24
N LEU A 162 28.48 -5.92 -15.48
CA LEU A 162 27.06 -5.77 -15.19
C LEU A 162 26.17 -6.72 -16.02
N GLU A 163 26.47 -6.87 -17.30
CA GLU A 163 25.77 -7.83 -18.16
C GLU A 163 25.96 -9.28 -17.69
N GLN A 164 27.16 -9.60 -17.16
CA GLN A 164 27.42 -10.92 -16.56
C GLN A 164 26.60 -11.14 -15.29
N LEU A 165 26.29 -10.11 -14.51
CA LEU A 165 25.35 -10.17 -13.37
C LEU A 165 23.89 -10.21 -13.81
N GLY A 166 23.59 -10.00 -15.08
CA GLY A 166 22.22 -9.96 -15.60
C GLY A 166 21.55 -8.60 -15.49
N VAL A 167 22.30 -7.55 -15.12
CA VAL A 167 21.80 -6.17 -15.07
C VAL A 167 21.76 -5.58 -16.47
N HIS A 168 20.65 -4.94 -16.82
CA HIS A 168 20.44 -4.33 -18.13
C HIS A 168 19.56 -3.08 -18.01
N VAL A 169 19.52 -2.26 -19.05
CA VAL A 169 18.56 -1.16 -19.16
C VAL A 169 17.14 -1.73 -19.10
N GLY A 170 16.31 -1.20 -18.21
CA GLY A 170 14.97 -1.73 -17.89
C GLY A 170 14.93 -2.70 -16.69
N SER A 171 16.06 -3.08 -16.08
CA SER A 171 16.04 -3.75 -14.78
C SER A 171 15.39 -2.84 -13.74
N VAL A 172 14.47 -3.37 -12.92
CA VAL A 172 13.87 -2.59 -11.82
C VAL A 172 14.74 -2.64 -10.58
N VAL A 173 14.62 -1.60 -9.74
CA VAL A 173 15.42 -1.44 -8.53
C VAL A 173 14.51 -1.05 -7.37
N THR A 174 14.61 -1.80 -6.26
CA THR A 174 13.91 -1.50 -5.02
C THR A 174 14.88 -1.20 -3.89
N TYR A 175 14.44 -0.50 -2.85
CA TYR A 175 15.23 -0.33 -1.64
C TYR A 175 15.47 -1.69 -0.95
N GLU A 176 16.68 -1.91 -0.42
CA GLU A 176 16.99 -3.04 0.47
C GLU A 176 16.51 -2.66 1.89
N ALA A 177 15.23 -2.82 2.16
CA ALA A 177 14.65 -2.60 3.47
C ALA A 177 13.65 -3.73 3.76
N GLY A 178 13.76 -4.27 4.95
CA GLY A 178 12.89 -5.33 5.44
C GLY A 178 11.82 -4.81 6.39
N PHE A 179 10.93 -5.71 6.80
CA PHE A 179 9.99 -5.48 7.86
C PHE A 179 10.66 -5.69 9.22
N ASP A 180 10.59 -4.68 10.10
CA ASP A 180 11.06 -4.74 11.47
C ASP A 180 9.99 -4.24 12.46
N GLU A 181 10.07 -4.75 13.69
CA GLU A 181 9.22 -4.32 14.80
C GLU A 181 9.97 -3.32 15.68
N LEU A 182 9.34 -2.18 15.96
CA LEU A 182 9.88 -1.17 16.86
C LEU A 182 9.15 -1.18 18.21
N ALA A 183 9.66 -0.39 19.15
CA ALA A 183 9.01 -0.18 20.44
C ALA A 183 7.58 0.38 20.26
N TYR A 184 6.71 0.12 21.27
CA TYR A 184 5.36 0.67 21.35
C TYR A 184 4.44 0.24 20.19
N ASN A 185 4.57 -1.00 19.69
CA ASN A 185 3.75 -1.59 18.63
C ASN A 185 3.86 -0.89 17.27
N TYR A 186 4.96 -0.22 16.99
CA TYR A 186 5.24 0.29 15.65
C TYR A 186 5.92 -0.76 14.79
N TYR A 187 5.55 -0.77 13.52
CA TYR A 187 6.23 -1.51 12.47
C TYR A 187 6.94 -0.52 11.54
N ILE A 188 8.09 -0.92 11.03
CA ILE A 188 8.88 -0.17 10.05
C ILE A 188 9.25 -1.07 8.88
N GLY A 189 9.24 -0.52 7.69
CA GLY A 189 9.63 -1.23 6.47
C GLY A 189 9.52 -0.33 5.25
N ARG A 190 9.76 -0.91 4.09
CA ARG A 190 9.39 -0.30 2.82
C ARG A 190 8.02 -0.82 2.39
N ALA A 191 7.35 -0.10 1.50
CA ALA A 191 6.17 -0.58 0.79
C ALA A 191 4.98 -0.99 1.69
N PHE A 192 4.83 -0.37 2.88
CA PHE A 192 3.55 -0.40 3.56
C PHE A 192 2.48 0.32 2.74
N ASP A 193 2.89 1.33 2.00
CA ASP A 193 2.15 1.92 0.89
C ASP A 193 2.22 1.00 -0.34
N ASN A 194 1.09 0.39 -0.75
CA ASN A 194 -0.11 0.09 0.07
C ASN A 194 -0.25 -1.44 0.24
N ARG A 195 0.87 -2.13 0.34
CA ARG A 195 0.89 -3.57 0.55
C ARG A 195 0.33 -3.96 1.92
N ILE A 196 0.31 -3.01 2.88
CA ILE A 196 -0.42 -3.20 4.13
C ILE A 196 -1.93 -3.28 3.89
N GLY A 197 -2.46 -2.51 2.95
CA GLY A 197 -3.85 -2.61 2.49
C GLY A 197 -4.14 -3.98 1.90
N GLY A 198 -3.26 -4.47 0.99
CA GLY A 198 -3.35 -5.81 0.44
C GLY A 198 -3.39 -6.92 1.51
N PHE A 199 -2.58 -6.78 2.57
CA PHE A 199 -2.65 -7.64 3.74
C PHE A 199 -3.99 -7.52 4.47
N MET A 200 -4.46 -6.30 4.75
CA MET A 200 -5.68 -6.05 5.52
C MET A 200 -6.93 -6.63 4.84
N ILE A 201 -7.08 -6.47 3.53
CA ILE A 201 -8.22 -7.04 2.78
C ILE A 201 -8.17 -8.58 2.75
N ALA A 202 -6.97 -9.18 2.71
CA ALA A 202 -6.81 -10.62 2.82
C ALA A 202 -7.24 -11.14 4.20
N GLU A 203 -6.92 -10.41 5.28
CA GLU A 203 -7.36 -10.73 6.64
C GLU A 203 -8.90 -10.61 6.80
N VAL A 204 -9.55 -9.68 6.12
CA VAL A 204 -11.03 -9.60 6.10
C VAL A 204 -11.62 -10.89 5.51
N ALA A 205 -11.10 -11.38 4.39
CA ALA A 205 -11.55 -12.64 3.79
C ALA A 205 -11.31 -13.84 4.73
N ARG A 206 -10.14 -13.92 5.36
CA ARG A 206 -9.85 -14.95 6.38
C ARG A 206 -10.86 -14.93 7.50
N LEU A 207 -11.15 -13.75 8.08
CA LEU A 207 -12.11 -13.61 9.18
C LEU A 207 -13.53 -14.01 8.79
N ILE A 208 -13.99 -13.69 7.57
CA ILE A 208 -15.29 -14.12 7.06
C ILE A 208 -15.35 -15.64 7.04
N HIS A 209 -14.33 -16.29 6.50
CA HIS A 209 -14.25 -17.75 6.40
C HIS A 209 -14.18 -18.42 7.78
N GLU A 210 -13.22 -18.03 8.63
CA GLU A 210 -12.99 -18.65 9.95
C GLU A 210 -14.18 -18.48 10.90
N ASN A 211 -14.85 -17.31 10.84
CA ASN A 211 -16.06 -17.05 11.61
C ASN A 211 -17.33 -17.61 10.97
N LYS A 212 -17.21 -18.34 9.84
CA LYS A 212 -18.32 -18.97 9.11
C LYS A 212 -19.44 -17.99 8.78
N LYS A 213 -19.08 -16.74 8.42
CA LYS A 213 -20.06 -15.72 8.07
C LYS A 213 -20.60 -15.96 6.67
N LYS A 214 -21.92 -15.90 6.55
CA LYS A 214 -22.60 -15.93 5.24
C LYS A 214 -22.87 -14.49 4.82
N ILE A 215 -22.47 -14.14 3.61
CA ILE A 215 -22.72 -12.83 2.99
C ILE A 215 -23.68 -13.02 1.82
N PRO A 216 -24.67 -12.12 1.61
CA PRO A 216 -25.70 -12.27 0.59
C PRO A 216 -25.29 -11.69 -0.78
N PHE A 217 -24.01 -11.51 -1.03
CA PHE A 217 -23.42 -10.92 -2.24
C PHE A 217 -22.09 -11.59 -2.58
N ALA A 218 -21.61 -11.34 -3.79
CA ALA A 218 -20.26 -11.74 -4.19
C ALA A 218 -19.28 -10.71 -3.66
N LEU A 219 -18.38 -11.14 -2.76
CA LEU A 219 -17.28 -10.29 -2.26
C LEU A 219 -16.04 -10.52 -3.09
N TYR A 220 -15.64 -9.50 -3.82
CA TYR A 220 -14.39 -9.44 -4.57
C TYR A 220 -13.32 -8.79 -3.69
N VAL A 221 -12.30 -9.55 -3.36
CA VAL A 221 -11.09 -9.06 -2.69
C VAL A 221 -10.07 -8.79 -3.79
N VAL A 222 -9.72 -7.53 -3.99
CA VAL A 222 -8.93 -7.08 -5.13
C VAL A 222 -7.61 -6.49 -4.65
N ASN A 223 -6.51 -7.01 -5.18
CA ASN A 223 -5.17 -6.48 -4.97
C ASN A 223 -4.69 -5.91 -6.31
N ALA A 224 -4.95 -4.61 -6.54
CA ALA A 224 -4.72 -3.95 -7.82
C ALA A 224 -3.23 -3.72 -8.09
N VAL A 225 -2.85 -3.56 -9.35
CA VAL A 225 -1.49 -3.25 -9.78
C VAL A 225 -1.40 -1.82 -10.29
N GLN A 226 -0.18 -1.24 -10.28
CA GLN A 226 0.11 0.03 -10.95
C GLN A 226 -0.73 1.22 -10.46
N GLU A 227 -1.03 1.28 -9.17
CA GLU A 227 -1.64 2.44 -8.53
C GLU A 227 -0.69 3.65 -8.64
N GLU A 228 0.57 3.46 -8.29
CA GLU A 228 1.64 4.45 -8.13
C GLU A 228 2.01 5.22 -9.42
N ILE A 229 1.46 4.79 -10.55
CA ILE A 229 1.61 5.46 -11.85
C ILE A 229 0.28 5.95 -12.44
N GLY A 230 -0.75 6.05 -11.59
CA GLY A 230 -2.04 6.65 -11.91
C GLY A 230 -3.21 5.67 -11.94
N LEU A 231 -3.38 4.84 -10.90
CA LEU A 231 -4.57 4.04 -10.59
C LEU A 231 -4.95 3.00 -11.67
N ARG A 232 -3.97 2.47 -12.43
CA ARG A 232 -4.24 1.74 -13.69
C ARG A 232 -4.93 0.40 -13.46
N GLY A 233 -4.50 -0.36 -12.47
CA GLY A 233 -5.11 -1.66 -12.14
C GLY A 233 -6.54 -1.52 -11.66
N ALA A 234 -6.80 -0.55 -10.78
CA ALA A 234 -8.13 -0.24 -10.31
C ALA A 234 -9.08 0.17 -11.44
N GLU A 235 -8.62 1.03 -12.36
CA GLU A 235 -9.39 1.45 -13.52
C GLU A 235 -9.81 0.24 -14.40
N MET A 236 -8.88 -0.68 -14.66
CA MET A 236 -9.16 -1.87 -15.47
C MET A 236 -10.09 -2.85 -14.75
N ILE A 237 -9.84 -3.09 -13.46
CA ILE A 237 -10.58 -4.12 -12.72
C ILE A 237 -11.99 -3.66 -12.33
N ALA A 238 -12.19 -2.38 -12.03
CA ALA A 238 -13.50 -1.79 -11.78
C ALA A 238 -14.43 -1.99 -12.98
N ARG A 239 -13.96 -1.67 -14.19
CA ARG A 239 -14.71 -1.89 -15.44
C ARG A 239 -15.00 -3.37 -15.72
N ARG A 240 -14.11 -4.27 -15.33
CA ARG A 240 -14.30 -5.72 -15.52
C ARG A 240 -15.30 -6.31 -14.54
N ILE A 241 -15.22 -5.95 -13.25
CA ILE A 241 -16.09 -6.47 -12.19
C ILE A 241 -17.46 -5.80 -12.24
N LYS A 242 -17.51 -4.48 -12.47
CA LYS A 242 -18.71 -3.62 -12.35
C LYS A 242 -19.37 -3.81 -10.99
N PRO A 243 -18.72 -3.37 -9.90
CA PRO A 243 -19.25 -3.55 -8.57
C PRO A 243 -20.43 -2.63 -8.26
N ASP A 244 -21.34 -3.08 -7.39
CA ASP A 244 -22.42 -2.28 -6.84
C ASP A 244 -21.95 -1.39 -5.68
N ILE A 245 -20.90 -1.83 -4.96
CA ILE A 245 -20.26 -1.10 -3.84
C ILE A 245 -18.76 -1.39 -3.85
N ALA A 246 -17.96 -0.37 -3.56
CA ALA A 246 -16.52 -0.52 -3.36
C ALA A 246 -16.05 0.07 -2.02
N ILE A 247 -15.25 -0.68 -1.28
CA ILE A 247 -14.55 -0.27 -0.06
C ILE A 247 -13.07 -0.34 -0.35
N ILE A 248 -12.43 0.81 -0.48
CA ILE A 248 -11.01 0.93 -0.78
C ILE A 248 -10.25 1.23 0.51
N THR A 249 -9.11 0.58 0.70
CA THR A 249 -8.19 0.92 1.77
C THR A 249 -6.85 1.33 1.20
N ASP A 250 -6.32 2.40 1.76
CA ASP A 250 -5.02 2.95 1.38
C ASP A 250 -4.34 3.58 2.60
N VAL A 251 -3.15 4.09 2.45
CA VAL A 251 -2.44 4.82 3.49
C VAL A 251 -2.81 6.31 3.50
N THR A 252 -2.50 6.99 4.58
CA THR A 252 -2.58 8.46 4.68
C THR A 252 -1.50 8.99 5.62
N HIS A 253 -1.14 10.27 5.48
CA HIS A 253 -0.08 10.86 6.28
C HIS A 253 -0.43 10.94 7.78
N ASP A 254 0.50 10.48 8.66
CA ASP A 254 0.52 10.88 10.06
C ASP A 254 0.99 12.33 10.14
N THR A 255 0.05 13.25 10.35
CA THR A 255 0.31 14.69 10.37
C THR A 255 0.96 15.19 11.66
N HIS A 256 1.24 14.28 12.61
CA HIS A 256 2.11 14.54 13.75
C HIS A 256 3.60 14.41 13.40
N THR A 257 3.92 13.99 12.17
CA THR A 257 5.28 14.07 11.63
C THR A 257 5.73 15.53 11.57
N PRO A 258 6.93 15.87 12.09
CA PRO A 258 7.47 17.23 11.97
C PRO A 258 7.44 17.74 10.51
N MET A 259 7.23 19.03 10.33
CA MET A 259 7.11 19.77 9.06
C MET A 259 5.79 19.56 8.29
N ILE A 260 4.86 18.74 8.76
CA ILE A 260 3.53 18.63 8.17
C ILE A 260 2.58 19.66 8.84
N ASN A 261 1.89 20.45 8.03
CA ASN A 261 0.95 21.46 8.50
C ASN A 261 -0.46 20.86 8.67
N LYS A 262 -0.87 20.67 9.91
CA LYS A 262 -2.20 20.11 10.25
C LYS A 262 -3.38 20.95 9.79
N VAL A 263 -3.22 22.26 9.64
CA VAL A 263 -4.28 23.14 9.14
C VAL A 263 -4.60 22.83 7.66
N ILE A 264 -3.60 22.33 6.94
CA ILE A 264 -3.75 21.95 5.52
C ILE A 264 -4.15 20.48 5.38
N GLU A 265 -3.47 19.58 6.11
CA GLU A 265 -3.56 18.13 5.90
C GLU A 265 -4.55 17.42 6.84
N GLY A 266 -5.10 18.13 7.84
CA GLY A 266 -5.94 17.56 8.89
C GLY A 266 -5.14 17.07 10.09
N ASP A 267 -5.80 16.55 11.12
CA ASP A 267 -5.17 16.04 12.35
C ASP A 267 -5.29 14.53 12.45
N ILE A 268 -4.36 13.82 11.86
CA ILE A 268 -4.31 12.35 11.76
C ILE A 268 -3.02 11.84 12.40
N ALA A 269 -3.13 10.81 13.24
CA ALA A 269 -1.98 10.21 13.95
C ALA A 269 -2.02 8.69 13.96
N CYS A 270 -0.86 8.06 13.84
CA CYS A 270 -0.68 6.64 14.11
C CYS A 270 -1.08 6.27 15.55
N GLY A 271 -1.72 5.12 15.73
CA GLY A 271 -2.21 4.63 17.03
C GLY A 271 -3.56 5.21 17.44
N LYS A 272 -4.26 5.92 16.54
CA LYS A 272 -5.58 6.52 16.80
C LYS A 272 -6.70 5.91 15.96
N GLY A 273 -6.44 4.83 15.25
CA GLY A 273 -7.37 4.16 14.34
C GLY A 273 -7.32 4.68 12.91
N PRO A 274 -8.04 4.01 12.00
CA PRO A 274 -8.09 4.42 10.60
C PRO A 274 -8.71 5.80 10.42
N SER A 275 -8.39 6.44 9.30
CA SER A 275 -8.93 7.71 8.86
C SER A 275 -10.04 7.50 7.85
N LEU A 276 -11.17 8.16 8.04
CA LEU A 276 -12.29 8.21 7.10
C LEU A 276 -12.26 9.55 6.36
N ALA A 277 -12.28 9.50 5.03
CA ALA A 277 -12.21 10.68 4.20
C ALA A 277 -13.61 11.17 3.77
N TYR A 278 -13.85 12.49 3.87
CA TYR A 278 -14.95 13.17 3.20
C TYR A 278 -14.42 13.79 1.91
N GLY A 279 -15.07 13.51 0.79
CA GLY A 279 -14.67 14.06 -0.51
C GLY A 279 -15.61 13.65 -1.64
N PRO A 280 -15.48 14.26 -2.83
CA PRO A 280 -16.40 14.03 -3.94
C PRO A 280 -16.50 12.57 -4.41
N ALA A 281 -15.38 11.84 -4.41
CA ALA A 281 -15.35 10.42 -4.79
C ALA A 281 -15.87 9.48 -3.69
N VAL A 282 -16.04 9.98 -2.46
CA VAL A 282 -16.52 9.20 -1.33
C VAL A 282 -18.02 9.34 -1.21
N HIS A 283 -18.75 8.23 -1.32
CA HIS A 283 -20.22 8.21 -1.27
C HIS A 283 -20.72 8.45 0.16
N ASN A 284 -21.39 9.58 0.41
CA ASN A 284 -21.75 10.04 1.76
C ASN A 284 -22.64 9.06 2.54
N LYS A 285 -23.60 8.39 1.90
CA LYS A 285 -24.45 7.41 2.59
C LYS A 285 -23.68 6.15 2.96
N LEU A 286 -22.76 5.69 2.09
CA LEU A 286 -21.89 4.57 2.41
C LEU A 286 -20.91 4.93 3.54
N LEU A 287 -20.35 6.13 3.51
CA LEU A 287 -19.51 6.66 4.60
C LEU A 287 -20.29 6.71 5.91
N GLY A 288 -21.58 7.13 5.90
CA GLY A 288 -22.46 7.10 7.06
C GLY A 288 -22.59 5.70 7.66
N ILE A 289 -22.76 4.67 6.82
CA ILE A 289 -22.80 3.27 7.26
C ILE A 289 -21.48 2.88 7.95
N VAL A 290 -20.33 3.28 7.40
CA VAL A 290 -19.02 3.00 8.01
C VAL A 290 -18.87 3.67 9.37
N HIS A 291 -19.35 4.91 9.52
CA HIS A 291 -19.40 5.61 10.81
C HIS A 291 -20.26 4.88 11.83
N ASP A 292 -21.49 4.50 11.45
CA ASP A 292 -22.41 3.77 12.33
C ASP A 292 -21.80 2.44 12.79
N VAL A 293 -21.08 1.76 11.89
CA VAL A 293 -20.37 0.53 12.20
C VAL A 293 -19.22 0.80 13.19
N ALA A 294 -18.45 1.85 13.00
CA ALA A 294 -17.37 2.24 13.89
C ALA A 294 -17.91 2.53 15.29
N ASP A 295 -18.95 3.34 15.42
CA ASP A 295 -19.59 3.71 16.68
C ASP A 295 -20.17 2.51 17.40
N LYS A 296 -20.94 1.68 16.71
CA LYS A 296 -21.57 0.47 17.26
C LYS A 296 -20.52 -0.51 17.81
N ASN A 297 -19.41 -0.67 17.12
CA ASN A 297 -18.36 -1.60 17.48
C ASN A 297 -17.25 -0.96 18.31
N LYS A 298 -17.35 0.32 18.65
CA LYS A 298 -16.35 1.10 19.41
C LYS A 298 -14.96 1.01 18.78
N ILE A 299 -14.91 1.14 17.46
CA ILE A 299 -13.67 1.20 16.71
C ILE A 299 -13.27 2.67 16.61
N PRO A 300 -12.07 3.05 17.07
CA PRO A 300 -11.63 4.44 16.95
C PRO A 300 -11.41 4.78 15.47
N VAL A 301 -11.90 5.96 15.06
CA VAL A 301 -11.70 6.50 13.72
C VAL A 301 -11.31 7.97 13.79
N GLN A 302 -10.57 8.43 12.79
CA GLN A 302 -10.16 9.81 12.60
C GLN A 302 -10.82 10.36 11.32
N LEU A 303 -10.98 11.66 11.21
CA LEU A 303 -11.69 12.28 10.09
C LEU A 303 -10.76 13.22 9.33
N ARG A 304 -10.82 13.15 7.99
CA ARG A 304 -10.15 14.10 7.11
C ARG A 304 -11.03 14.48 5.92
N THR A 305 -10.61 15.50 5.19
CA THR A 305 -11.27 15.91 3.95
C THR A 305 -10.31 15.83 2.78
N VAL A 306 -10.85 15.56 1.59
CA VAL A 306 -10.15 15.63 0.31
C VAL A 306 -10.99 16.46 -0.67
N SER A 307 -10.35 17.34 -1.45
CA SER A 307 -11.11 18.35 -2.22
C SER A 307 -11.46 17.94 -3.64
N ARG A 308 -10.57 17.33 -4.38
CA ARG A 308 -10.76 17.00 -5.81
C ARG A 308 -10.62 15.52 -6.09
N SER A 309 -9.57 14.92 -5.61
CA SER A 309 -9.30 13.49 -5.72
C SER A 309 -8.86 12.97 -4.37
N THR A 310 -9.03 11.68 -4.16
CA THR A 310 -8.52 11.00 -2.98
C THR A 310 -7.01 10.74 -3.10
N GLY A 311 -6.49 10.72 -4.33
CA GLY A 311 -5.13 10.28 -4.64
C GLY A 311 -4.94 8.78 -4.41
N THR A 312 -6.01 8.00 -4.51
CA THR A 312 -6.04 6.56 -4.28
C THR A 312 -6.93 5.88 -5.31
N ASP A 313 -6.93 4.56 -5.37
CA ASP A 313 -7.77 3.76 -6.25
C ASP A 313 -9.28 4.00 -6.06
N THR A 314 -9.70 4.68 -4.98
CA THR A 314 -11.09 5.11 -4.78
C THR A 314 -11.62 5.92 -5.96
N ASP A 315 -10.80 6.81 -6.54
CA ASP A 315 -11.23 7.66 -7.66
C ASP A 315 -11.55 6.82 -8.90
N SER A 316 -10.78 5.77 -9.16
CA SER A 316 -11.01 4.86 -10.29
C SER A 316 -12.27 4.02 -10.12
N PHE A 317 -12.59 3.58 -8.90
CA PHE A 317 -13.83 2.86 -8.65
C PHE A 317 -15.04 3.79 -8.65
N ALA A 318 -14.97 4.93 -7.98
CA ALA A 318 -16.08 5.87 -7.85
C ALA A 318 -16.60 6.39 -9.20
N TYR A 319 -15.69 6.60 -10.15
CA TYR A 319 -16.00 7.15 -11.47
C TYR A 319 -15.97 6.12 -12.61
N ALA A 320 -15.97 4.82 -12.29
CA ALA A 320 -16.06 3.76 -13.29
C ALA A 320 -17.50 3.65 -13.85
N ASP A 321 -17.62 3.43 -15.15
CA ASP A 321 -18.88 3.24 -15.88
C ASP A 321 -19.94 4.31 -15.51
N ASP A 322 -21.05 3.89 -14.88
CA ASP A 322 -22.15 4.78 -14.45
C ASP A 322 -21.95 5.32 -13.02
N GLY A 323 -20.80 5.08 -12.43
CA GLY A 323 -20.44 5.42 -11.05
C GLY A 323 -20.68 4.28 -10.07
N CYS A 324 -19.73 4.05 -9.17
CA CYS A 324 -19.83 3.04 -8.12
C CYS A 324 -19.78 3.72 -6.75
N PRO A 325 -20.79 3.54 -5.88
CA PRO A 325 -20.72 3.98 -4.49
C PRO A 325 -19.45 3.45 -3.81
N SER A 326 -18.51 4.36 -3.54
CA SER A 326 -17.17 4.01 -3.01
C SER A 326 -16.91 4.70 -1.69
N VAL A 327 -16.13 4.06 -0.81
CA VAL A 327 -15.65 4.65 0.44
C VAL A 327 -14.16 4.35 0.62
N LEU A 328 -13.44 5.31 1.18
CA LEU A 328 -12.01 5.21 1.50
C LEU A 328 -11.80 5.10 3.01
N ILE A 329 -11.15 4.02 3.44
CA ILE A 329 -10.71 3.77 4.82
C ILE A 329 -9.19 3.74 4.81
N SER A 330 -8.55 4.81 5.28
CA SER A 330 -7.08 4.93 5.21
C SER A 330 -6.40 4.58 6.53
N ILE A 331 -5.24 3.94 6.45
CA ILE A 331 -4.38 3.71 7.62
C ILE A 331 -3.32 4.81 7.74
N PRO A 332 -3.12 5.44 8.94
CA PRO A 332 -2.07 6.42 9.12
C PRO A 332 -0.66 5.83 8.93
N LEU A 333 0.17 6.52 8.17
CA LEU A 333 1.54 6.13 7.83
C LEU A 333 2.49 7.32 7.98
N ARG A 334 3.69 7.09 8.53
CA ARG A 334 4.80 8.05 8.54
C ARG A 334 5.78 7.74 7.44
N TYR A 335 6.42 8.78 6.92
CA TYR A 335 7.56 8.66 5.99
C TYR A 335 7.21 7.91 4.70
N MET A 336 5.98 8.10 4.20
CA MET A 336 5.50 7.54 2.94
C MET A 336 6.52 7.74 1.81
N HIS A 337 6.60 6.76 0.91
CA HIS A 337 7.55 6.75 -0.23
C HIS A 337 9.02 6.76 0.16
N THR A 338 9.34 6.26 1.35
CA THR A 338 10.72 6.06 1.82
C THR A 338 10.99 4.60 2.20
N PRO A 339 12.25 4.17 2.34
CA PRO A 339 12.55 2.82 2.80
C PRO A 339 12.27 2.59 4.30
N VAL A 340 11.74 3.58 5.01
CA VAL A 340 11.50 3.55 6.47
C VAL A 340 10.08 3.98 6.82
N GLU A 341 9.13 3.59 6.01
CA GLU A 341 7.71 3.78 6.31
C GLU A 341 7.35 3.17 7.66
N MET A 342 6.52 3.85 8.43
CA MET A 342 6.22 3.45 9.80
C MET A 342 4.74 3.57 10.08
N LEU A 343 4.16 2.54 10.70
CA LEU A 343 2.75 2.50 11.08
C LEU A 343 2.56 1.80 12.44
N HIS A 344 1.37 1.93 13.00
CA HIS A 344 1.03 1.34 14.29
C HIS A 344 0.19 0.07 14.12
N ARG A 345 0.55 -0.99 14.83
CA ARG A 345 -0.13 -2.29 14.75
C ARG A 345 -1.62 -2.22 15.07
N ASP A 346 -2.00 -1.42 16.07
CA ASP A 346 -3.41 -1.32 16.47
C ASP A 346 -4.27 -0.68 15.37
N ASP A 347 -3.68 0.19 14.51
CA ASP A 347 -4.39 0.77 13.38
C ASP A 347 -4.66 -0.28 12.30
N ILE A 348 -3.74 -1.23 12.08
CA ILE A 348 -3.98 -2.39 11.19
C ILE A 348 -5.18 -3.19 11.69
N GLU A 349 -5.18 -3.59 12.97
CA GLU A 349 -6.25 -4.40 13.54
C GLU A 349 -7.60 -3.65 13.53
N ASN A 350 -7.61 -2.35 13.82
CA ASN A 350 -8.82 -1.51 13.76
C ASN A 350 -9.34 -1.34 12.34
N THR A 351 -8.46 -1.18 11.35
CA THR A 351 -8.85 -1.08 9.93
C THR A 351 -9.45 -2.39 9.42
N ILE A 352 -8.80 -3.52 9.70
CA ILE A 352 -9.34 -4.86 9.38
C ILE A 352 -10.73 -5.03 10.01
N ARG A 353 -10.86 -4.71 11.30
CA ARG A 353 -12.12 -4.84 12.03
C ARG A 353 -13.20 -3.95 11.43
N LEU A 354 -12.88 -2.71 11.12
CA LEU A 354 -13.85 -1.78 10.52
C LEU A 354 -14.33 -2.27 9.15
N MET A 355 -13.43 -2.70 8.27
CA MET A 355 -13.81 -3.26 6.97
C MET A 355 -14.64 -4.54 7.14
N TYR A 356 -14.22 -5.45 8.01
CA TYR A 356 -14.92 -6.71 8.28
C TYR A 356 -16.37 -6.47 8.76
N GLU A 357 -16.55 -5.64 9.77
CA GLU A 357 -17.88 -5.32 10.31
C GLU A 357 -18.73 -4.54 9.29
N THR A 358 -18.12 -3.66 8.50
CA THR A 358 -18.81 -2.95 7.40
C THR A 358 -19.32 -3.94 6.36
N VAL A 359 -18.49 -4.86 5.87
CA VAL A 359 -18.87 -5.90 4.92
C VAL A 359 -20.05 -6.72 5.44
N LEU A 360 -20.05 -7.09 6.72
CA LEU A 360 -21.16 -7.86 7.33
C LEU A 360 -22.46 -7.07 7.47
N THR A 361 -22.42 -5.76 7.40
CA THR A 361 -23.62 -4.88 7.49
C THR A 361 -24.28 -4.68 6.12
N LEU A 362 -23.53 -4.84 5.02
CA LEU A 362 -24.02 -4.62 3.67
C LEU A 362 -24.96 -5.74 3.17
N SER A 363 -25.85 -5.38 2.28
CA SER A 363 -26.75 -6.31 1.60
C SER A 363 -27.22 -5.73 0.26
N PRO A 364 -27.81 -6.52 -0.64
CA PRO A 364 -28.46 -6.00 -1.86
C PRO A 364 -29.61 -5.00 -1.61
N LYS A 365 -30.08 -4.91 -0.35
CA LYS A 365 -31.11 -3.96 0.07
C LYS A 365 -30.55 -2.67 0.68
N THR A 366 -29.22 -2.54 0.76
CA THR A 366 -28.58 -1.33 1.27
C THR A 366 -28.95 -0.14 0.39
N ASN A 367 -29.66 0.84 0.95
CA ASN A 367 -30.09 2.01 0.19
C ASN A 367 -29.00 3.07 0.16
N LEU A 368 -28.42 3.26 -1.02
CA LEU A 368 -27.40 4.28 -1.31
C LEU A 368 -27.91 5.39 -2.25
N SER A 369 -29.23 5.39 -2.61
CA SER A 369 -29.79 6.48 -3.42
C SER A 369 -29.73 7.81 -2.68
N TYR A 370 -29.31 8.87 -3.35
CA TYR A 370 -29.33 10.23 -2.79
C TYR A 370 -30.73 10.86 -2.77
N LEU A 371 -31.61 10.40 -3.63
CA LEU A 371 -32.95 10.93 -3.83
C LEU A 371 -34.02 9.87 -3.55
#